data_358f6ff6e7fa62c77de1bf91bf9e3d21
#
_entry.id   358f6ff6e7fa62c77de1bf91bf9e3d21
#
_cell.length_a   1.000
_cell.length_b   1.000
_cell.length_c   1.000
_cell.angle_alpha   90.00
_cell.angle_beta   90.00
_cell.angle_gamma   90.00
#
_symmetry.space_group_name_H-M   'P 1'
#
loop_
_entity.id
_entity.type
_entity.pdbx_description
1 polymer ?
#
loop_
_entity_poly.entity_id
_entity_poly.type
_entity_poly.pdbx_seq_one_letter_code
_entity_poly.pdbx_strand_id
1 'polypeptide(L)'
;MNNKLYGNLIFELSHEGRKGYSLPENTFGNYELPLCARRKTDAELPQCDELTVVRHYTNHSENNFGVNNGFYPLGSCTMKYNPIVNEETASMPGFAALHPLQPAETCQGALEAYYNMQKALSDITGLSEFTLNPFAGAHGELTGLMIIRTYHQHNADHKRTKVLVPDSAHGTNPASAAVCGLEVVEVKSTPDGLVDVDDLKTHLDDTIAAMMMTNPNTLGLFESDIPEIARLVHECGALMYYDGANLNPMLGACRPGDMGFDVMHINLHKTFSTPHGGGGPGSGPVGVGKGLEQFLPRPRVVKDGSEYKMDTEYAGISVGEFLGNFATMLRAYTYILSLGKENLPMVGPLATLNANYIKESLKDAYELPITGVCKHEFV
;
A
#
# COMPACT_ATOMS: atom_id res chain seq x y z
N MET A 1 15.43 4.22 42.10
CA MET A 1 15.81 4.08 40.68
C MET A 1 14.90 5.03 39.90
N ASN A 2 15.44 6.12 39.39
CA ASN A 2 14.66 7.07 38.61
C ASN A 2 14.27 6.39 37.28
N ASN A 3 12.99 6.23 37.09
CA ASN A 3 12.40 5.66 35.88
C ASN A 3 12.55 6.68 34.74
N LYS A 4 13.74 6.79 34.15
CA LYS A 4 14.07 7.69 33.04
C LYS A 4 13.51 7.25 31.69
N LEU A 5 12.74 6.15 31.64
CA LEU A 5 12.20 5.60 30.39
C LEU A 5 11.17 6.52 29.74
N TYR A 6 10.49 7.36 30.49
CA TYR A 6 9.38 8.15 29.93
C TYR A 6 9.46 9.63 30.32
N GLY A 7 10.50 10.24 30.64
CA GLY A 7 10.62 11.67 30.90
C GLY A 7 9.33 12.40 31.42
N ASN A 8 9.39 13.63 31.76
CA ASN A 8 8.19 14.41 32.10
C ASN A 8 7.35 14.65 30.82
N LEU A 9 6.04 14.70 30.95
CA LEU A 9 5.16 15.17 29.90
C LEU A 9 5.45 16.65 29.59
N ILE A 10 5.22 17.07 28.35
CA ILE A 10 5.43 18.47 27.95
C ILE A 10 4.62 19.45 28.82
N PHE A 11 3.44 19.02 29.32
CA PHE A 11 2.60 19.79 30.23
C PHE A 11 3.24 19.97 31.60
N GLU A 12 4.04 19.02 32.09
CA GLU A 12 4.78 19.08 33.35
C GLU A 12 6.03 19.97 33.25
N LEU A 13 6.48 20.23 32.00
CA LEU A 13 7.59 21.16 31.71
C LEU A 13 7.11 22.58 31.42
N SER A 14 5.82 22.82 31.49
CA SER A 14 5.21 24.11 31.25
C SER A 14 5.56 25.11 32.33
N HIS A 15 5.94 26.31 31.93
CA HIS A 15 6.13 27.45 32.83
C HIS A 15 5.45 28.69 32.27
N GLU A 16 4.64 29.34 33.09
CA GLU A 16 3.91 30.55 32.71
C GLU A 16 4.83 31.61 32.07
N GLY A 17 4.39 32.17 30.94
CA GLY A 17 5.09 33.23 30.22
C GLY A 17 6.20 32.75 29.27
N ARG A 18 6.54 31.44 29.22
CA ARG A 18 7.51 30.94 28.25
C ARG A 18 6.88 30.78 26.86
N LYS A 19 7.64 31.12 25.84
CA LYS A 19 7.24 31.01 24.43
C LYS A 19 8.33 30.30 23.63
N GLY A 20 7.96 29.30 22.82
CA GLY A 20 8.87 28.59 21.94
C GLY A 20 8.89 29.10 20.51
N TYR A 21 7.93 29.92 20.13
CA TYR A 21 7.79 30.45 18.78
C TYR A 21 7.08 31.80 18.78
N SER A 22 7.48 32.69 17.87
CA SER A 22 6.80 33.96 17.60
C SER A 22 6.01 33.86 16.31
N LEU A 23 4.70 34.00 16.41
CA LEU A 23 3.85 34.07 15.22
C LEU A 23 4.07 35.43 14.51
N PRO A 24 4.00 35.44 13.15
CA PRO A 24 3.96 36.71 12.42
C PRO A 24 2.74 37.55 12.82
N GLU A 25 2.81 38.83 12.58
CA GLU A 25 1.68 39.72 12.83
C GLU A 25 0.44 39.29 12.03
N ASN A 26 -0.72 39.38 12.70
CA ASN A 26 -1.99 39.06 12.05
C ASN A 26 -2.35 40.17 11.04
N THR A 27 -2.22 39.93 9.77
CA THR A 27 -2.53 40.86 8.69
C THR A 27 -4.01 40.84 8.28
N PHE A 28 -4.80 39.87 8.77
CA PHE A 28 -6.22 39.71 8.42
C PHE A 28 -7.20 40.40 9.35
N GLY A 29 -6.70 41.12 10.37
CA GLY A 29 -7.52 41.73 11.40
C GLY A 29 -8.05 40.76 12.45
N ASN A 30 -8.72 41.26 13.45
CA ASN A 30 -9.30 40.45 14.52
C ASN A 30 -10.74 40.06 14.12
N TYR A 31 -11.01 38.77 13.96
CA TYR A 31 -12.36 38.23 13.80
C TYR A 31 -12.88 37.77 15.17
N GLU A 32 -14.01 38.29 15.59
CA GLU A 32 -14.68 37.81 16.80
C GLU A 32 -15.57 36.61 16.50
N LEU A 33 -15.28 35.49 17.13
CA LEU A 33 -16.15 34.31 17.03
C LEU A 33 -17.51 34.58 17.67
N PRO A 34 -18.61 34.07 17.08
CA PRO A 34 -19.93 34.06 17.71
C PRO A 34 -19.87 33.47 19.13
N LEU A 35 -20.65 33.97 20.05
CA LEU A 35 -20.64 33.51 21.46
C LEU A 35 -20.86 32.01 21.60
N CYS A 36 -21.67 31.40 20.75
CA CYS A 36 -21.91 29.94 20.73
C CYS A 36 -20.69 29.11 20.33
N ALA A 37 -19.72 29.71 19.62
CA ALA A 37 -18.49 29.04 19.14
C ALA A 37 -17.28 29.39 20.02
N ARG A 38 -17.43 30.29 20.99
CA ARG A 38 -16.34 30.68 21.93
C ARG A 38 -16.17 29.65 23.03
N ARG A 39 -14.94 29.32 23.36
CA ARG A 39 -14.61 28.54 24.56
C ARG A 39 -15.01 29.33 25.80
N LYS A 40 -15.42 28.68 26.89
CA LYS A 40 -15.71 29.28 28.19
C LYS A 40 -14.43 29.56 28.97
N THR A 41 -13.38 28.77 28.70
CA THR A 41 -12.05 28.90 29.32
C THR A 41 -10.99 28.81 28.25
N ASP A 42 -9.82 29.37 28.47
CA ASP A 42 -8.69 29.22 27.55
C ASP A 42 -8.25 27.77 27.47
N ALA A 43 -7.60 27.38 26.33
CA ALA A 43 -7.04 26.06 26.20
C ALA A 43 -5.82 25.91 27.12
N GLU A 44 -5.78 24.84 27.91
CA GLU A 44 -4.64 24.50 28.78
C GLU A 44 -3.48 23.95 27.91
N LEU A 45 -2.82 24.85 27.17
CA LEU A 45 -1.65 24.50 26.35
C LEU A 45 -0.36 24.71 27.16
N PRO A 46 0.66 23.84 26.93
CA PRO A 46 1.94 24.00 27.61
C PRO A 46 2.66 25.29 27.14
N GLN A 47 3.19 26.06 28.10
CA GLN A 47 4.01 27.23 27.83
C GLN A 47 5.48 26.85 28.00
N CYS A 48 6.16 26.59 26.87
CA CYS A 48 7.54 26.12 26.84
C CYS A 48 8.39 26.99 25.90
N ASP A 49 9.66 27.17 26.25
CA ASP A 49 10.65 27.73 25.32
C ASP A 49 11.08 26.68 24.25
N GLU A 50 11.68 27.18 23.19
CA GLU A 50 12.16 26.34 22.08
C GLU A 50 13.11 25.22 22.55
N LEU A 51 14.05 25.53 23.43
CA LEU A 51 15.02 24.56 23.94
C LEU A 51 14.33 23.40 24.68
N THR A 52 13.34 23.73 25.51
CA THR A 52 12.54 22.74 26.26
C THR A 52 11.79 21.83 25.28
N VAL A 53 11.13 22.39 24.26
CA VAL A 53 10.41 21.62 23.22
C VAL A 53 11.34 20.71 22.45
N VAL A 54 12.45 21.25 21.92
CA VAL A 54 13.42 20.48 21.14
C VAL A 54 13.99 19.34 21.98
N ARG A 55 14.46 19.61 23.20
CA ARG A 55 15.03 18.55 24.06
C ARG A 55 14.00 17.47 24.43
N HIS A 56 12.76 17.87 24.71
CA HIS A 56 11.71 16.94 25.05
C HIS A 56 11.46 15.94 23.91
N TYR A 57 11.23 16.43 22.69
CA TYR A 57 10.94 15.56 21.55
C TYR A 57 12.18 14.82 21.02
N THR A 58 13.38 15.37 21.12
CA THR A 58 14.62 14.66 20.81
C THR A 58 14.81 13.47 21.73
N ASN A 59 14.65 13.64 23.04
CA ASN A 59 14.75 12.54 24.00
C ASN A 59 13.68 11.45 23.75
N HIS A 60 12.46 11.83 23.36
CA HIS A 60 11.44 10.86 22.99
C HIS A 60 11.79 10.12 21.69
N SER A 61 12.36 10.81 20.73
CA SER A 61 12.82 10.22 19.47
C SER A 61 13.92 9.18 19.70
N GLU A 62 14.86 9.45 20.61
CA GLU A 62 15.93 8.52 21.00
C GLU A 62 15.41 7.25 21.72
N ASN A 63 14.26 7.34 22.38
CA ASN A 63 13.60 6.21 23.02
C ASN A 63 12.77 5.35 22.07
N ASN A 64 12.57 5.79 20.83
CA ASN A 64 11.84 5.03 19.83
C ASN A 64 12.78 4.09 19.08
N PHE A 65 12.31 2.87 18.89
CA PHE A 65 13.00 1.90 18.06
C PHE A 65 12.51 2.04 16.61
N GLY A 66 13.43 2.12 15.67
CA GLY A 66 13.13 2.25 14.26
C GLY A 66 13.90 1.24 13.40
N VAL A 67 13.54 1.17 12.14
CA VAL A 67 14.18 0.29 11.14
C VAL A 67 15.70 0.53 10.99
N ASN A 68 16.18 1.72 11.33
CA ASN A 68 17.61 2.05 11.33
C ASN A 68 18.35 1.55 12.60
N ASN A 69 17.63 1.22 13.67
CA ASN A 69 18.21 0.69 14.90
C ASN A 69 18.36 -0.84 14.88
N GLY A 70 17.55 -1.53 14.06
CA GLY A 70 17.55 -2.98 13.98
C GLY A 70 16.30 -3.52 13.31
N PHE A 71 16.01 -4.81 13.51
CA PHE A 71 14.79 -5.43 13.01
C PHE A 71 13.58 -4.81 13.67
N TYR A 72 12.69 -4.22 12.87
CA TYR A 72 11.52 -3.51 13.33
C TYR A 72 10.29 -4.42 13.29
N PRO A 73 9.76 -4.86 14.43
CA PRO A 73 8.56 -5.70 14.47
C PRO A 73 7.31 -4.85 14.23
N LEU A 74 6.49 -5.26 13.28
CA LEU A 74 5.17 -4.68 13.01
C LEU A 74 4.20 -5.80 12.69
N GLY A 75 3.09 -5.90 13.44
CA GLY A 75 2.16 -7.03 13.36
C GLY A 75 1.44 -7.20 12.02
N SER A 76 1.28 -6.13 11.24
CA SER A 76 0.56 -6.16 9.96
C SER A 76 1.45 -6.40 8.74
N CYS A 77 2.77 -6.30 8.87
CA CYS A 77 3.69 -6.50 7.76
C CYS A 77 5.15 -6.62 8.23
N THR A 78 5.96 -7.26 7.40
CA THR A 78 7.42 -7.28 7.59
C THR A 78 8.03 -5.96 7.13
N MET A 79 8.52 -5.15 8.05
CA MET A 79 9.20 -3.91 7.70
C MET A 79 10.60 -4.17 7.20
N LYS A 80 10.91 -3.63 6.01
CA LYS A 80 12.23 -3.70 5.40
C LYS A 80 13.03 -2.47 5.80
N TYR A 81 14.37 -2.59 5.75
CA TYR A 81 15.25 -1.44 5.80
C TYR A 81 14.91 -0.48 4.65
N ASN A 82 14.80 0.80 4.96
CA ASN A 82 14.57 1.85 3.97
C ASN A 82 15.92 2.47 3.59
N PRO A 83 16.44 2.24 2.37
CA PRO A 83 17.73 2.81 1.96
C PRO A 83 17.74 4.33 2.08
N ILE A 84 18.83 4.88 2.63
CA ILE A 84 18.98 6.33 2.86
C ILE A 84 18.89 7.11 1.56
N VAL A 85 19.40 6.56 0.45
CA VAL A 85 19.30 7.18 -0.87
C VAL A 85 17.85 7.46 -1.30
N ASN A 86 16.88 6.66 -0.82
CA ASN A 86 15.47 6.90 -1.10
C ASN A 86 14.98 8.20 -0.44
N GLU A 87 15.44 8.47 0.80
CA GLU A 87 15.10 9.69 1.54
C GLU A 87 15.78 10.90 0.91
N GLU A 88 17.06 10.79 0.53
CA GLU A 88 17.80 11.84 -0.14
C GLU A 88 17.12 12.24 -1.45
N THR A 89 16.73 11.26 -2.27
CA THR A 89 16.03 11.52 -3.54
C THR A 89 14.67 12.18 -3.31
N ALA A 90 13.87 11.67 -2.36
CA ALA A 90 12.57 12.24 -2.07
C ALA A 90 12.62 13.66 -1.49
N SER A 91 13.75 14.03 -0.90
CA SER A 91 13.99 15.35 -0.29
C SER A 91 14.63 16.36 -1.25
N MET A 92 14.99 15.97 -2.47
CA MET A 92 15.56 16.89 -3.45
C MET A 92 14.60 18.05 -3.72
N PRO A 93 15.05 19.33 -3.67
CA PRO A 93 14.19 20.49 -3.87
C PRO A 93 13.40 20.46 -5.19
N GLY A 94 13.97 19.90 -6.25
CA GLY A 94 13.33 19.74 -7.56
C GLY A 94 12.10 18.81 -7.53
N PHE A 95 11.95 17.98 -6.49
CA PHE A 95 10.79 17.13 -6.26
C PHE A 95 9.94 17.61 -5.07
N ALA A 96 10.59 17.95 -3.95
CA ALA A 96 9.91 18.29 -2.72
C ALA A 96 9.23 19.67 -2.72
N ALA A 97 9.70 20.61 -3.55
CA ALA A 97 9.17 21.96 -3.65
C ALA A 97 8.16 22.17 -4.80
N LEU A 98 7.60 21.10 -5.35
CA LEU A 98 6.57 21.15 -6.39
C LEU A 98 5.16 21.20 -5.78
N HIS A 99 4.25 21.89 -6.47
CA HIS A 99 2.82 21.86 -6.14
C HIS A 99 2.07 20.98 -7.14
N PRO A 100 1.16 20.09 -6.71
CA PRO A 100 0.47 19.14 -7.61
C PRO A 100 -0.43 19.81 -8.67
N LEU A 101 -0.83 21.06 -8.45
CA LEU A 101 -1.64 21.84 -9.42
C LEU A 101 -0.83 22.84 -10.26
N GLN A 102 0.52 22.82 -10.16
CA GLN A 102 1.31 23.68 -11.04
C GLN A 102 1.24 23.21 -12.50
N PRO A 103 1.44 24.10 -13.49
CA PRO A 103 1.38 23.73 -14.89
C PRO A 103 2.34 22.59 -15.25
N ALA A 104 1.86 21.62 -16.04
CA ALA A 104 2.59 20.39 -16.36
C ALA A 104 3.97 20.67 -16.98
N GLU A 105 4.10 21.71 -17.79
CA GLU A 105 5.37 22.13 -18.41
C GLU A 105 6.43 22.53 -17.39
N THR A 106 6.05 22.87 -16.17
CA THR A 106 6.98 23.26 -15.09
C THR A 106 7.40 22.09 -14.19
N CYS A 107 6.81 20.91 -14.35
CA CYS A 107 7.07 19.74 -13.51
C CYS A 107 7.31 18.44 -14.31
N GLN A 108 7.81 18.57 -15.53
CA GLN A 108 8.04 17.45 -16.45
C GLN A 108 8.84 16.31 -15.84
N GLY A 109 9.92 16.59 -15.09
CA GLY A 109 10.72 15.55 -14.43
C GLY A 109 9.95 14.74 -13.38
N ALA A 110 9.04 15.38 -12.65
CA ALA A 110 8.17 14.67 -11.70
C ALA A 110 7.14 13.80 -12.42
N LEU A 111 6.55 14.31 -13.50
CA LEU A 111 5.62 13.55 -14.33
C LEU A 111 6.31 12.38 -15.04
N GLU A 112 7.54 12.57 -15.50
CA GLU A 112 8.36 11.49 -16.04
C GLU A 112 8.63 10.39 -15.00
N ALA A 113 8.96 10.76 -13.76
CA ALA A 113 9.13 9.79 -12.68
C ALA A 113 7.85 8.98 -12.41
N TYR A 114 6.68 9.63 -12.41
CA TYR A 114 5.38 8.95 -12.33
C TYR A 114 5.16 7.96 -13.47
N TYR A 115 5.34 8.42 -14.70
CA TYR A 115 5.15 7.59 -15.88
C TYR A 115 6.06 6.37 -15.88
N ASN A 116 7.34 6.58 -15.58
CA ASN A 116 8.33 5.52 -15.52
C ASN A 116 8.04 4.53 -14.39
N MET A 117 7.55 4.99 -13.22
CA MET A 117 7.10 4.10 -12.15
C MET A 117 5.89 3.26 -12.59
N GLN A 118 4.90 3.84 -13.27
CA GLN A 118 3.77 3.09 -13.82
C GLN A 118 4.26 1.98 -14.77
N LYS A 119 5.22 2.28 -15.65
CA LYS A 119 5.82 1.31 -16.57
C LYS A 119 6.63 0.24 -15.85
N ALA A 120 7.44 0.61 -14.86
CA ALA A 120 8.20 -0.35 -14.07
C ALA A 120 7.28 -1.34 -13.35
N LEU A 121 6.17 -0.88 -12.78
CA LEU A 121 5.18 -1.76 -12.15
C LEU A 121 4.49 -2.68 -13.17
N SER A 122 4.17 -2.17 -14.36
CA SER A 122 3.63 -3.00 -15.46
C SER A 122 4.61 -4.11 -15.86
N ASP A 123 5.87 -3.79 -16.03
CA ASP A 123 6.90 -4.76 -16.40
C ASP A 123 7.13 -5.82 -15.32
N ILE A 124 7.16 -5.39 -14.04
CA ILE A 124 7.37 -6.28 -12.88
C ILE A 124 6.19 -7.25 -12.70
N THR A 125 4.97 -6.82 -12.98
CA THR A 125 3.75 -7.57 -12.66
C THR A 125 3.10 -8.25 -13.85
N GLY A 126 3.44 -7.85 -15.08
CA GLY A 126 2.80 -8.35 -16.31
C GLY A 126 1.42 -7.75 -16.57
N LEU A 127 0.97 -6.77 -15.78
CA LEU A 127 -0.28 -6.05 -16.02
C LEU A 127 -0.06 -4.88 -16.99
N SER A 128 -1.15 -4.45 -17.62
CA SER A 128 -1.12 -3.50 -18.74
C SER A 128 -0.79 -2.07 -18.28
N GLU A 129 -1.51 -1.59 -17.28
CA GLU A 129 -1.38 -0.21 -16.79
C GLU A 129 -1.61 -0.12 -15.28
N PHE A 130 -1.06 0.96 -14.68
CA PHE A 130 -1.16 1.25 -13.25
C PHE A 130 -1.69 2.67 -12.98
N THR A 131 -2.46 2.82 -11.89
CA THR A 131 -2.66 4.08 -11.19
C THR A 131 -1.86 4.10 -9.89
N LEU A 132 -1.33 5.27 -9.52
CA LEU A 132 -0.59 5.48 -8.28
C LEU A 132 -1.39 6.29 -7.24
N ASN A 133 -2.69 6.50 -7.51
CA ASN A 133 -3.56 7.38 -6.71
C ASN A 133 -3.89 6.84 -5.31
N PRO A 134 -4.07 5.53 -5.07
CA PRO A 134 -4.40 5.04 -3.74
C PRO A 134 -3.29 5.27 -2.72
N PHE A 135 -3.66 5.73 -1.51
CA PHE A 135 -2.73 6.14 -0.47
C PHE A 135 -2.27 5.00 0.45
N ALA A 136 -2.83 3.81 0.33
CA ALA A 136 -2.51 2.66 1.17
C ALA A 136 -2.94 1.35 0.49
N GLY A 137 -2.50 0.19 1.03
CA GLY A 137 -2.91 -1.13 0.54
C GLY A 137 -4.42 -1.32 0.58
N ALA A 138 -5.06 -1.10 1.73
CA ALA A 138 -6.52 -1.20 1.86
C ALA A 138 -7.27 -0.24 0.91
N HIS A 139 -6.72 0.94 0.65
CA HIS A 139 -7.27 1.86 -0.35
C HIS A 139 -7.07 1.32 -1.79
N GLY A 140 -5.97 0.60 -2.03
CA GLY A 140 -5.76 -0.14 -3.28
C GLY A 140 -6.75 -1.30 -3.45
N GLU A 141 -7.03 -2.06 -2.36
CA GLU A 141 -8.06 -3.10 -2.36
C GLU A 141 -9.42 -2.54 -2.78
N LEU A 142 -9.87 -1.48 -2.08
CA LEU A 142 -11.12 -0.80 -2.39
C LEU A 142 -11.16 -0.31 -3.85
N THR A 143 -10.08 0.32 -4.31
CA THR A 143 -9.98 0.85 -5.68
C THR A 143 -10.10 -0.26 -6.73
N GLY A 144 -9.42 -1.37 -6.54
CA GLY A 144 -9.47 -2.50 -7.47
C GLY A 144 -10.86 -3.14 -7.54
N LEU A 145 -11.53 -3.28 -6.39
CA LEU A 145 -12.91 -3.76 -6.36
C LEU A 145 -13.90 -2.77 -6.99
N MET A 146 -13.68 -1.46 -6.84
CA MET A 146 -14.46 -0.44 -7.56
C MET A 146 -14.27 -0.55 -9.08
N ILE A 147 -13.05 -0.82 -9.55
CA ILE A 147 -12.76 -1.07 -10.97
C ILE A 147 -13.56 -2.28 -11.47
N ILE A 148 -13.51 -3.40 -10.76
CA ILE A 148 -14.24 -4.62 -11.10
C ILE A 148 -15.75 -4.37 -11.16
N ARG A 149 -16.29 -3.70 -10.15
CA ARG A 149 -17.71 -3.32 -10.13
C ARG A 149 -18.09 -2.43 -11.30
N THR A 150 -17.26 -1.42 -11.61
CA THR A 150 -17.50 -0.50 -12.73
C THR A 150 -17.44 -1.24 -14.07
N TYR A 151 -16.51 -2.18 -14.23
CA TYR A 151 -16.42 -3.04 -15.40
C TYR A 151 -17.72 -3.84 -15.62
N HIS A 152 -18.24 -4.53 -14.61
CA HIS A 152 -19.48 -5.29 -14.73
C HIS A 152 -20.68 -4.39 -14.99
N GLN A 153 -20.77 -3.23 -14.35
CA GLN A 153 -21.83 -2.24 -14.62
C GLN A 153 -21.78 -1.70 -16.05
N HIS A 154 -20.57 -1.41 -16.56
CA HIS A 154 -20.37 -0.97 -17.95
C HIS A 154 -20.86 -2.02 -18.95
N ASN A 155 -20.65 -3.29 -18.66
CA ASN A 155 -21.11 -4.41 -19.47
C ASN A 155 -22.59 -4.79 -19.23
N ALA A 156 -23.33 -3.98 -18.47
CA ALA A 156 -24.73 -4.22 -18.07
C ALA A 156 -24.96 -5.54 -17.33
N ASP A 157 -23.90 -6.10 -16.70
CA ASP A 157 -23.95 -7.35 -15.92
C ASP A 157 -24.18 -7.05 -14.44
N HIS A 158 -25.34 -6.51 -14.10
CA HIS A 158 -25.68 -6.04 -12.75
C HIS A 158 -25.92 -7.16 -11.73
N LYS A 159 -26.00 -8.42 -12.17
CA LYS A 159 -26.19 -9.57 -11.29
C LYS A 159 -24.90 -9.99 -10.56
N ARG A 160 -23.74 -9.54 -11.00
CA ARG A 160 -22.44 -9.85 -10.41
C ARG A 160 -22.20 -9.02 -9.16
N THR A 161 -22.62 -9.56 -8.02
CA THR A 161 -22.61 -8.86 -6.73
C THR A 161 -21.79 -9.58 -5.67
N LYS A 162 -21.18 -10.72 -5.99
CA LYS A 162 -20.44 -11.55 -5.05
C LYS A 162 -18.94 -11.57 -5.35
N VAL A 163 -18.12 -11.64 -4.29
CA VAL A 163 -16.67 -11.83 -4.37
C VAL A 163 -16.29 -13.08 -3.60
N LEU A 164 -15.59 -13.99 -4.27
CA LEU A 164 -15.01 -15.18 -3.64
C LEU A 164 -13.72 -14.76 -2.92
N VAL A 165 -13.57 -15.17 -1.66
CA VAL A 165 -12.41 -14.88 -0.83
C VAL A 165 -11.98 -16.15 -0.10
N PRO A 166 -10.73 -16.63 -0.23
CA PRO A 166 -10.24 -17.76 0.56
C PRO A 166 -10.30 -17.48 2.06
N ASP A 167 -10.58 -18.49 2.87
CA ASP A 167 -10.62 -18.40 4.34
C ASP A 167 -9.27 -18.01 4.96
N SER A 168 -8.18 -18.23 4.24
CA SER A 168 -6.82 -17.80 4.59
C SER A 168 -6.52 -16.34 4.23
N ALA A 169 -7.47 -15.59 3.64
CA ALA A 169 -7.25 -14.22 3.22
C ALA A 169 -7.10 -13.26 4.41
N HIS A 170 -6.42 -12.14 4.17
CA HIS A 170 -6.33 -11.07 5.16
C HIS A 170 -7.72 -10.46 5.42
N GLY A 171 -8.01 -10.13 6.69
CA GLY A 171 -9.33 -9.61 7.09
C GLY A 171 -9.78 -8.30 6.41
N THR A 172 -8.88 -7.56 5.77
CA THR A 172 -9.23 -6.37 4.98
C THR A 172 -9.88 -6.70 3.64
N ASN A 173 -9.65 -7.89 3.07
CA ASN A 173 -10.23 -8.28 1.79
C ASN A 173 -11.77 -8.36 1.87
N PRO A 174 -12.38 -9.12 2.80
CA PRO A 174 -13.84 -9.11 2.96
C PRO A 174 -14.38 -7.73 3.35
N ALA A 175 -13.65 -6.95 4.16
CA ALA A 175 -14.07 -5.61 4.54
C ALA A 175 -14.12 -4.67 3.32
N SER A 176 -13.13 -4.70 2.45
CA SER A 176 -13.09 -3.90 1.20
C SER A 176 -14.23 -4.29 0.25
N ALA A 177 -14.54 -5.58 0.13
CA ALA A 177 -15.66 -6.07 -0.68
C ALA A 177 -17.00 -5.53 -0.13
N ALA A 178 -17.21 -5.61 1.19
CA ALA A 178 -18.41 -5.08 1.83
C ALA A 178 -18.59 -3.58 1.64
N VAL A 179 -17.51 -2.79 1.74
CA VAL A 179 -17.53 -1.34 1.47
C VAL A 179 -17.90 -1.05 0.01
N CYS A 180 -17.46 -1.89 -0.93
CA CYS A 180 -17.88 -1.79 -2.33
C CYS A 180 -19.34 -2.22 -2.57
N GLY A 181 -20.05 -2.69 -1.56
CA GLY A 181 -21.42 -3.21 -1.67
C GLY A 181 -21.48 -4.58 -2.37
N LEU A 182 -20.41 -5.37 -2.24
CA LEU A 182 -20.32 -6.74 -2.73
C LEU A 182 -20.47 -7.73 -1.57
N GLU A 183 -21.18 -8.81 -1.82
CA GLU A 183 -21.32 -9.92 -0.88
C GLU A 183 -20.07 -10.79 -0.91
N VAL A 184 -19.58 -11.18 0.26
CA VAL A 184 -18.42 -12.07 0.39
C VAL A 184 -18.87 -13.51 0.47
N VAL A 185 -18.30 -14.35 -0.36
CA VAL A 185 -18.47 -15.82 -0.32
C VAL A 185 -17.10 -16.42 -0.01
N GLU A 186 -17.03 -17.10 1.14
CA GLU A 186 -15.80 -17.74 1.59
C GLU A 186 -15.55 -19.05 0.83
N VAL A 187 -14.31 -19.25 0.39
CA VAL A 187 -13.83 -20.49 -0.21
C VAL A 187 -12.88 -21.16 0.77
N LYS A 188 -13.10 -22.43 1.07
CA LYS A 188 -12.33 -23.18 2.04
C LYS A 188 -10.92 -23.48 1.56
N SER A 189 -10.03 -23.66 2.53
CA SER A 189 -8.68 -24.20 2.29
C SER A 189 -8.65 -25.72 2.49
N THR A 190 -7.75 -26.37 1.76
CA THR A 190 -7.37 -27.76 2.02
C THR A 190 -6.59 -27.88 3.34
N PRO A 191 -6.42 -29.10 3.89
CA PRO A 191 -5.58 -29.31 5.07
C PRO A 191 -4.13 -28.81 4.91
N ASP A 192 -3.65 -28.71 3.68
CA ASP A 192 -2.31 -28.19 3.36
C ASP A 192 -2.28 -26.65 3.29
N GLY A 193 -3.41 -25.97 3.49
CA GLY A 193 -3.52 -24.51 3.54
C GLY A 193 -3.58 -23.83 2.18
N LEU A 194 -3.87 -24.55 1.10
CA LEU A 194 -4.12 -24.02 -0.24
C LEU A 194 -5.62 -23.95 -0.52
N VAL A 195 -6.03 -23.28 -1.58
CA VAL A 195 -7.44 -23.19 -1.98
C VAL A 195 -8.00 -24.58 -2.32
N ASP A 196 -9.14 -24.93 -1.72
CA ASP A 196 -9.88 -26.13 -2.12
C ASP A 196 -10.63 -25.86 -3.45
N VAL A 197 -10.06 -26.39 -4.54
CA VAL A 197 -10.63 -26.21 -5.89
C VAL A 197 -12.00 -26.87 -6.04
N ASP A 198 -12.29 -27.94 -5.29
CA ASP A 198 -13.60 -28.58 -5.36
C ASP A 198 -14.65 -27.78 -4.59
N ASP A 199 -14.30 -27.18 -3.47
CA ASP A 199 -15.16 -26.19 -2.79
C ASP A 199 -15.38 -24.96 -3.68
N LEU A 200 -14.32 -24.41 -4.29
CA LEU A 200 -14.42 -23.29 -5.25
C LEU A 200 -15.46 -23.56 -6.35
N LYS A 201 -15.42 -24.73 -6.98
CA LYS A 201 -16.37 -25.10 -8.05
C LYS A 201 -17.82 -25.04 -7.61
N THR A 202 -18.12 -25.29 -6.32
CA THR A 202 -19.49 -25.24 -5.81
C THR A 202 -20.07 -23.82 -5.72
N HIS A 203 -19.20 -22.82 -5.70
CA HIS A 203 -19.59 -21.40 -5.56
C HIS A 203 -19.62 -20.66 -6.91
N LEU A 204 -19.10 -21.25 -7.99
CA LEU A 204 -19.00 -20.57 -9.28
C LEU A 204 -20.37 -20.50 -9.95
N ASP A 205 -20.88 -19.29 -10.12
CA ASP A 205 -22.10 -18.99 -10.86
C ASP A 205 -22.01 -17.59 -11.52
N ASP A 206 -23.06 -17.19 -12.19
CA ASP A 206 -23.14 -15.92 -12.91
C ASP A 206 -23.38 -14.70 -12.01
N THR A 207 -23.41 -14.86 -10.70
CA THR A 207 -23.48 -13.78 -9.71
C THR A 207 -22.11 -13.37 -9.17
N ILE A 208 -21.06 -14.16 -9.47
CA ILE A 208 -19.70 -13.88 -9.03
C ILE A 208 -19.09 -12.75 -9.87
N ALA A 209 -18.67 -11.68 -9.21
CA ALA A 209 -17.97 -10.55 -9.81
C ALA A 209 -16.46 -10.80 -9.91
N ALA A 210 -15.88 -11.36 -8.86
CA ALA A 210 -14.45 -11.62 -8.78
C ALA A 210 -14.10 -12.73 -7.77
N MET A 211 -12.89 -13.27 -7.91
CA MET A 211 -12.18 -13.95 -6.82
C MET A 211 -11.01 -13.08 -6.38
N MET A 212 -10.95 -12.76 -5.09
CA MET A 212 -9.89 -11.94 -4.48
C MET A 212 -9.02 -12.81 -3.59
N MET A 213 -7.73 -12.91 -3.92
CA MET A 213 -6.80 -13.75 -3.18
C MET A 213 -5.38 -13.17 -3.14
N THR A 214 -4.63 -13.61 -2.14
CA THR A 214 -3.20 -13.33 -1.97
C THR A 214 -2.39 -14.54 -2.42
N ASN A 215 -1.38 -14.36 -3.26
CA ASN A 215 -0.47 -15.44 -3.64
C ASN A 215 1.00 -14.96 -3.64
N PRO A 216 1.90 -15.47 -2.78
CA PRO A 216 1.65 -16.48 -1.74
C PRO A 216 0.64 -16.01 -0.70
N ASN A 217 -0.08 -16.96 -0.09
CA ASN A 217 -1.07 -16.64 0.93
C ASN A 217 -0.45 -16.20 2.27
N THR A 218 -1.26 -15.89 3.27
CA THR A 218 -0.80 -15.43 4.60
C THR A 218 -0.07 -16.49 5.43
N LEU A 219 -0.10 -17.75 4.99
CA LEU A 219 0.69 -18.84 5.57
C LEU A 219 2.07 -18.98 4.89
N GLY A 220 2.37 -18.12 3.93
CA GLY A 220 3.60 -18.16 3.15
C GLY A 220 3.63 -19.23 2.06
N LEU A 221 2.48 -19.77 1.67
CA LEU A 221 2.36 -20.85 0.69
C LEU A 221 2.02 -20.29 -0.69
N PHE A 222 2.70 -20.77 -1.71
CA PHE A 222 2.39 -20.46 -3.09
C PHE A 222 1.28 -21.37 -3.61
N GLU A 223 0.21 -20.76 -4.12
CA GLU A 223 -0.90 -21.47 -4.74
C GLU A 223 -0.47 -22.02 -6.12
N SER A 224 -0.24 -23.32 -6.16
CA SER A 224 0.22 -23.99 -7.38
C SER A 224 -0.90 -24.18 -8.41
N ASP A 225 -2.14 -24.27 -7.96
CA ASP A 225 -3.30 -24.50 -8.82
C ASP A 225 -3.86 -23.20 -9.39
N ILE A 226 -3.12 -22.08 -9.24
CA ILE A 226 -3.57 -20.77 -9.73
C ILE A 226 -3.97 -20.76 -11.22
N PRO A 227 -3.33 -21.49 -12.15
CA PRO A 227 -3.78 -21.54 -13.53
C PRO A 227 -5.18 -22.15 -13.68
N GLU A 228 -5.49 -23.18 -12.91
CA GLU A 228 -6.82 -23.82 -12.92
C GLU A 228 -7.85 -22.94 -12.24
N ILE A 229 -7.52 -22.34 -11.10
CA ILE A 229 -8.38 -21.40 -10.39
C ILE A 229 -8.75 -20.21 -11.30
N ALA A 230 -7.78 -19.59 -11.94
CA ALA A 230 -8.00 -18.48 -12.86
C ALA A 230 -8.90 -18.89 -14.05
N ARG A 231 -8.63 -20.05 -14.64
CA ARG A 231 -9.45 -20.60 -15.74
C ARG A 231 -10.92 -20.77 -15.32
N LEU A 232 -11.17 -21.36 -14.16
CA LEU A 232 -12.52 -21.61 -13.64
C LEU A 232 -13.26 -20.29 -13.35
N VAL A 233 -12.58 -19.33 -12.74
CA VAL A 233 -13.14 -18.02 -12.44
C VAL A 233 -13.48 -17.23 -13.72
N HIS A 234 -12.58 -17.25 -14.70
CA HIS A 234 -12.85 -16.61 -16.00
C HIS A 234 -13.97 -17.30 -16.79
N GLU A 235 -14.07 -18.63 -16.74
CA GLU A 235 -15.15 -19.37 -17.41
C GLU A 235 -16.53 -19.02 -16.86
N CYS A 236 -16.67 -18.67 -15.58
CA CYS A 236 -17.93 -18.17 -15.06
C CYS A 236 -18.15 -16.67 -15.37
N GLY A 237 -17.19 -15.98 -16.01
CA GLY A 237 -17.24 -14.58 -16.42
C GLY A 237 -16.85 -13.59 -15.30
N ALA A 238 -16.26 -14.06 -14.23
CA ALA A 238 -15.71 -13.24 -13.14
C ALA A 238 -14.26 -12.84 -13.42
N LEU A 239 -13.72 -11.89 -12.65
CA LEU A 239 -12.35 -11.41 -12.75
C LEU A 239 -11.50 -11.93 -11.58
N MET A 240 -10.19 -12.08 -11.83
CA MET A 240 -9.21 -12.43 -10.80
C MET A 240 -8.57 -11.17 -10.20
N TYR A 241 -8.65 -11.05 -8.87
CA TYR A 241 -8.01 -9.97 -8.12
C TYR A 241 -6.83 -10.50 -7.30
N TYR A 242 -5.66 -9.93 -7.50
CA TYR A 242 -4.44 -10.23 -6.74
C TYR A 242 -4.21 -9.23 -5.61
N ASP A 243 -4.27 -9.68 -4.37
CA ASP A 243 -3.77 -8.92 -3.24
C ASP A 243 -2.23 -8.97 -3.24
N GLY A 244 -1.63 -7.84 -3.61
CA GLY A 244 -0.17 -7.72 -3.76
C GLY A 244 0.59 -7.45 -2.46
N ALA A 245 -0.03 -7.65 -1.30
CA ALA A 245 0.65 -7.52 -0.01
C ALA A 245 1.88 -8.43 0.09
N ASN A 246 1.82 -9.59 -0.52
CA ASN A 246 2.87 -10.62 -0.51
C ASN A 246 3.64 -10.73 -1.84
N LEU A 247 3.77 -9.64 -2.59
CA LEU A 247 4.48 -9.65 -3.88
C LEU A 247 6.01 -9.88 -3.76
N ASN A 248 6.62 -9.66 -2.60
CA ASN A 248 8.08 -9.73 -2.44
C ASN A 248 8.73 -11.01 -2.97
N PRO A 249 8.25 -12.25 -2.62
CA PRO A 249 8.91 -13.48 -3.05
C PRO A 249 8.67 -13.78 -4.52
N MET A 250 7.81 -13.02 -5.18
CA MET A 250 7.45 -13.20 -6.58
C MET A 250 8.37 -12.43 -7.53
N LEU A 251 9.08 -11.41 -7.01
CA LEU A 251 9.94 -10.55 -7.83
C LEU A 251 10.98 -11.37 -8.60
N GLY A 252 10.93 -11.27 -9.91
CA GLY A 252 11.81 -11.99 -10.83
C GLY A 252 11.52 -13.49 -11.02
N ALA A 253 10.59 -14.07 -10.24
CA ALA A 253 10.21 -15.48 -10.36
C ALA A 253 8.98 -15.68 -11.25
N CYS A 254 7.93 -14.92 -10.99
CA CYS A 254 6.70 -14.94 -11.80
C CYS A 254 5.95 -13.62 -11.67
N ARG A 255 5.05 -13.36 -12.61
CA ARG A 255 4.28 -12.11 -12.66
C ARG A 255 2.79 -12.41 -12.52
N PRO A 256 2.06 -11.68 -11.66
CA PRO A 256 0.62 -11.89 -11.46
C PRO A 256 -0.20 -11.87 -12.76
N GLY A 257 0.08 -10.95 -13.68
CA GLY A 257 -0.60 -10.90 -14.98
C GLY A 257 -0.45 -12.18 -15.80
N ASP A 258 0.73 -12.83 -15.76
CA ASP A 258 0.97 -14.10 -16.48
C ASP A 258 0.27 -15.29 -15.81
N MET A 259 -0.13 -15.17 -14.55
CA MET A 259 -0.89 -16.17 -13.80
C MET A 259 -2.42 -16.05 -13.99
N GLY A 260 -2.88 -15.04 -14.75
CA GLY A 260 -4.29 -14.84 -15.04
C GLY A 260 -4.99 -13.83 -14.12
N PHE A 261 -4.26 -13.03 -13.37
CA PHE A 261 -4.86 -11.94 -12.59
C PHE A 261 -5.17 -10.72 -13.46
N ASP A 262 -6.38 -10.18 -13.30
CA ASP A 262 -6.91 -9.05 -14.08
C ASP A 262 -6.72 -7.72 -13.38
N VAL A 263 -6.79 -7.71 -12.06
CA VAL A 263 -6.65 -6.52 -11.21
C VAL A 263 -5.73 -6.85 -10.03
N MET A 264 -4.89 -5.91 -9.64
CA MET A 264 -4.10 -6.07 -8.42
C MET A 264 -3.86 -4.74 -7.72
N HIS A 265 -3.54 -4.80 -6.42
CA HIS A 265 -2.87 -3.69 -5.75
C HIS A 265 -1.49 -4.11 -5.27
N ILE A 266 -0.64 -3.13 -4.96
CA ILE A 266 0.69 -3.34 -4.39
C ILE A 266 0.85 -2.46 -3.15
N ASN A 267 1.45 -3.02 -2.10
CA ASN A 267 1.87 -2.23 -0.94
C ASN A 267 3.33 -1.80 -1.13
N LEU A 268 3.58 -0.54 -1.48
CA LEU A 268 4.96 -0.08 -1.71
C LEU A 268 5.85 -0.24 -0.48
N HIS A 269 5.28 -0.06 0.72
CA HIS A 269 5.98 -0.24 2.00
C HIS A 269 6.32 -1.70 2.34
N LYS A 270 5.73 -2.67 1.64
CA LYS A 270 6.06 -4.10 1.80
C LYS A 270 7.09 -4.55 0.77
N THR A 271 6.82 -4.36 -0.51
CA THR A 271 7.65 -4.89 -1.61
C THR A 271 8.80 -3.96 -1.99
N PHE A 272 8.60 -2.64 -1.93
CA PHE A 272 9.55 -1.65 -2.45
C PHE A 272 10.18 -0.74 -1.39
N SER A 273 10.26 -1.22 -0.16
CA SER A 273 11.06 -0.62 0.93
C SER A 273 10.79 0.87 1.19
N THR A 274 9.53 1.26 1.25
CA THR A 274 9.15 2.61 1.67
C THR A 274 8.71 2.62 3.13
N PRO A 275 8.69 3.78 3.82
CA PRO A 275 8.09 3.89 5.13
C PRO A 275 6.61 3.46 5.12
N HIS A 276 6.16 2.81 6.20
CA HIS A 276 4.75 2.52 6.45
C HIS A 276 4.02 3.71 7.08
N GLY A 277 4.75 4.49 7.87
CA GLY A 277 4.27 5.71 8.51
C GLY A 277 3.24 5.50 9.63
N GLY A 278 3.05 4.27 10.11
CA GLY A 278 2.11 3.97 11.20
C GLY A 278 0.65 4.37 10.89
N GLY A 279 0.24 4.24 9.61
CA GLY A 279 -1.07 4.71 9.14
C GLY A 279 -1.03 6.09 8.46
N GLY A 280 0.17 6.62 8.22
CA GLY A 280 0.43 7.90 7.53
C GLY A 280 0.81 7.71 6.06
N PRO A 281 2.04 8.09 5.66
CA PRO A 281 2.44 8.16 4.26
C PRO A 281 2.63 6.74 3.66
N GLY A 282 1.56 6.17 3.15
CA GLY A 282 1.59 4.93 2.41
C GLY A 282 1.38 5.14 0.91
N SER A 283 1.35 4.06 0.15
CA SER A 283 0.90 4.03 -1.24
C SER A 283 0.48 2.62 -1.62
N GLY A 284 -0.60 2.53 -2.35
CA GLY A 284 -1.20 1.27 -2.82
C GLY A 284 -1.51 1.31 -4.31
N PRO A 285 -0.51 1.37 -5.21
CA PRO A 285 -0.74 1.32 -6.65
C PRO A 285 -1.67 0.19 -7.05
N VAL A 286 -2.56 0.47 -8.01
CA VAL A 286 -3.46 -0.53 -8.57
C VAL A 286 -3.16 -0.70 -10.05
N GLY A 287 -2.94 -1.96 -10.43
CA GLY A 287 -2.72 -2.37 -11.82
C GLY A 287 -3.90 -3.14 -12.39
N VAL A 288 -4.07 -3.05 -13.70
CA VAL A 288 -5.10 -3.76 -14.42
C VAL A 288 -4.55 -4.46 -15.66
N GLY A 289 -5.19 -5.57 -16.00
CA GLY A 289 -4.94 -6.32 -17.23
C GLY A 289 -5.52 -5.59 -18.45
N LYS A 290 -5.18 -6.13 -19.63
CA LYS A 290 -5.60 -5.60 -20.91
C LYS A 290 -7.13 -5.55 -21.03
N GLY A 291 -7.65 -4.39 -21.46
CA GLY A 291 -9.09 -4.13 -21.61
C GLY A 291 -9.75 -3.48 -20.41
N LEU A 292 -9.03 -3.36 -19.29
CA LEU A 292 -9.52 -2.69 -18.07
C LEU A 292 -8.94 -1.29 -17.86
N GLU A 293 -8.03 -0.83 -18.71
CA GLU A 293 -7.28 0.44 -18.57
C GLU A 293 -8.21 1.67 -18.50
N GLN A 294 -9.34 1.61 -19.21
CA GLN A 294 -10.33 2.68 -19.22
C GLN A 294 -11.01 2.90 -17.87
N PHE A 295 -11.00 1.89 -16.98
CA PHE A 295 -11.64 1.95 -15.67
C PHE A 295 -10.67 2.41 -14.56
N LEU A 296 -9.39 2.64 -14.87
CA LEU A 296 -8.44 3.18 -13.91
C LEU A 296 -8.86 4.60 -13.48
N PRO A 297 -8.83 4.91 -12.17
CA PRO A 297 -9.15 6.25 -11.68
C PRO A 297 -8.21 7.33 -12.24
N ARG A 298 -8.72 8.54 -12.31
CA ARG A 298 -8.01 9.73 -12.76
C ARG A 298 -7.77 10.69 -11.58
N PRO A 299 -6.77 11.58 -11.64
CA PRO A 299 -5.81 11.75 -12.75
C PRO A 299 -4.77 10.64 -12.83
N ARG A 300 -4.17 10.45 -14.01
CA ARG A 300 -2.97 9.63 -14.21
C ARG A 300 -2.00 10.32 -15.18
N VAL A 301 -0.74 9.93 -15.16
CA VAL A 301 0.25 10.51 -16.06
C VAL A 301 0.31 9.71 -17.36
N VAL A 302 0.26 10.42 -18.46
CA VAL A 302 0.40 9.87 -19.82
C VAL A 302 1.53 10.58 -20.56
N LYS A 303 2.14 9.88 -21.52
CA LYS A 303 3.14 10.45 -22.41
C LYS A 303 2.50 10.83 -23.73
N ASP A 304 2.73 12.07 -24.17
CA ASP A 304 2.26 12.61 -25.46
C ASP A 304 3.48 13.17 -26.22
N GLY A 305 3.95 12.43 -27.21
CA GLY A 305 5.20 12.74 -27.91
C GLY A 305 6.40 12.73 -26.96
N SER A 306 7.04 13.89 -26.79
CA SER A 306 8.18 14.10 -25.87
C SER A 306 7.75 14.62 -24.49
N GLU A 307 6.50 14.95 -24.28
CA GLU A 307 5.98 15.56 -23.05
C GLU A 307 5.17 14.59 -22.21
N TYR A 308 5.11 14.85 -20.90
CA TYR A 308 4.25 14.15 -19.95
C TYR A 308 3.11 15.05 -19.53
N LYS A 309 1.89 14.50 -19.52
CA LYS A 309 0.65 15.22 -19.20
C LYS A 309 -0.16 14.46 -18.15
N MET A 310 -1.01 15.20 -17.44
CA MET A 310 -2.03 14.59 -16.60
C MET A 310 -3.30 14.35 -17.43
N ASP A 311 -3.69 13.09 -17.57
CA ASP A 311 -5.00 12.70 -18.07
C ASP A 311 -6.00 12.81 -16.91
N THR A 312 -6.92 13.77 -17.02
CA THR A 312 -7.93 14.08 -16.00
C THR A 312 -9.34 13.73 -16.45
N GLU A 313 -9.50 13.07 -17.59
CA GLU A 313 -10.80 12.66 -18.08
C GLU A 313 -11.43 11.63 -17.14
N TYR A 314 -12.61 11.94 -16.62
CA TYR A 314 -13.27 11.11 -15.61
C TYR A 314 -13.63 9.72 -16.15
N ALA A 315 -13.15 8.68 -15.46
CA ALA A 315 -13.32 7.29 -15.87
C ALA A 315 -14.35 6.50 -15.02
N GLY A 316 -15.26 7.20 -14.37
CA GLY A 316 -16.33 6.56 -13.57
C GLY A 316 -16.00 6.37 -12.09
N ILE A 317 -14.73 6.42 -11.71
CA ILE A 317 -14.27 6.32 -10.29
C ILE A 317 -13.27 7.42 -9.96
N SER A 318 -13.35 7.90 -8.72
CA SER A 318 -12.37 8.78 -8.11
C SER A 318 -12.04 8.24 -6.72
N VAL A 319 -10.76 8.13 -6.39
CA VAL A 319 -10.31 7.46 -5.17
C VAL A 319 -9.41 8.33 -4.30
N GLY A 320 -9.09 9.52 -4.74
CA GLY A 320 -8.24 10.45 -4.01
C GLY A 320 -7.96 11.70 -4.82
N GLU A 321 -7.39 12.69 -4.17
CA GLU A 321 -6.97 13.94 -4.81
C GLU A 321 -5.58 13.78 -5.42
N PHE A 322 -5.31 14.54 -6.47
CA PHE A 322 -4.04 14.60 -7.18
C PHE A 322 -3.58 13.22 -7.71
N LEU A 323 -2.29 12.94 -7.60
CA LEU A 323 -1.62 11.74 -8.10
C LEU A 323 -1.18 10.78 -6.96
N GLY A 324 -1.86 10.80 -5.83
CA GLY A 324 -1.52 9.97 -4.67
C GLY A 324 -0.33 10.54 -3.88
N ASN A 325 0.45 9.66 -3.24
CA ASN A 325 1.58 10.04 -2.38
C ASN A 325 2.89 10.07 -3.17
N PHE A 326 3.23 11.22 -3.74
CA PHE A 326 4.40 11.40 -4.59
C PHE A 326 5.71 10.98 -3.92
N ALA A 327 5.95 11.45 -2.71
CA ALA A 327 7.21 11.18 -2.02
C ALA A 327 7.41 9.67 -1.72
N THR A 328 6.33 8.94 -1.42
CA THR A 328 6.39 7.48 -1.23
C THR A 328 6.64 6.76 -2.55
N MET A 329 5.95 7.17 -3.60
CA MET A 329 6.18 6.64 -4.95
C MET A 329 7.63 6.86 -5.39
N LEU A 330 8.18 8.05 -5.17
CA LEU A 330 9.55 8.38 -5.56
C LEU A 330 10.59 7.54 -4.80
N ARG A 331 10.37 7.27 -3.51
CA ARG A 331 11.20 6.33 -2.73
C ARG A 331 11.19 4.93 -3.32
N ALA A 332 10.02 4.41 -3.65
CA ALA A 332 9.88 3.09 -4.27
C ALA A 332 10.55 3.05 -5.65
N TYR A 333 10.39 4.10 -6.45
CA TYR A 333 11.04 4.19 -7.75
C TYR A 333 12.56 4.23 -7.63
N THR A 334 13.08 5.01 -6.68
CA THR A 334 14.53 5.05 -6.37
C THR A 334 15.03 3.66 -5.95
N TYR A 335 14.28 2.93 -5.12
CA TYR A 335 14.62 1.56 -4.74
C TYR A 335 14.70 0.63 -5.95
N ILE A 336 13.72 0.67 -6.85
CA ILE A 336 13.72 -0.13 -8.08
C ILE A 336 14.95 0.20 -8.94
N LEU A 337 15.23 1.48 -9.13
CA LEU A 337 16.40 1.93 -9.93
C LEU A 337 17.73 1.55 -9.28
N SER A 338 17.84 1.62 -7.96
CA SER A 338 19.08 1.30 -7.24
C SER A 338 19.43 -0.19 -7.30
N LEU A 339 18.42 -1.07 -7.35
CA LEU A 339 18.64 -2.50 -7.54
C LEU A 339 18.87 -2.86 -9.01
N GLY A 340 18.20 -2.18 -9.91
CA GLY A 340 18.25 -2.46 -11.34
C GLY A 340 17.65 -3.82 -11.71
N LYS A 341 17.70 -4.13 -12.99
CA LYS A 341 17.16 -5.39 -13.52
C LYS A 341 17.97 -6.61 -13.09
N GLU A 342 19.21 -6.41 -12.69
CA GLU A 342 20.14 -7.47 -12.27
C GLU A 342 19.82 -7.96 -10.84
N ASN A 343 19.54 -7.04 -9.91
CA ASN A 343 19.40 -7.36 -8.49
C ASN A 343 17.95 -7.45 -8.02
N LEU A 344 17.02 -6.75 -8.67
CA LEU A 344 15.61 -6.81 -8.30
C LEU A 344 15.06 -8.25 -8.30
N PRO A 345 15.39 -9.13 -9.27
CA PRO A 345 14.99 -10.53 -9.25
C PRO A 345 15.55 -11.36 -8.10
N MET A 346 16.61 -10.88 -7.43
CA MET A 346 17.21 -11.60 -6.29
C MET A 346 16.44 -11.40 -4.99
N VAL A 347 15.60 -10.38 -4.90
CA VAL A 347 14.82 -10.06 -3.68
C VAL A 347 13.93 -11.23 -3.27
N GLY A 348 13.20 -11.82 -4.21
CA GLY A 348 12.30 -12.94 -3.95
C GLY A 348 13.02 -14.19 -3.44
N PRO A 349 14.02 -14.72 -4.15
CA PRO A 349 14.81 -15.87 -3.69
C PRO A 349 15.48 -15.65 -2.33
N LEU A 350 16.04 -14.46 -2.07
CA LEU A 350 16.67 -14.16 -0.78
C LEU A 350 15.65 -14.09 0.35
N ALA A 351 14.48 -13.51 0.13
CA ALA A 351 13.41 -13.50 1.12
C ALA A 351 12.93 -14.93 1.45
N THR A 352 12.77 -15.76 0.44
CA THR A 352 12.41 -17.19 0.58
C THR A 352 13.49 -17.95 1.36
N LEU A 353 14.76 -17.76 1.02
CA LEU A 353 15.87 -18.41 1.72
C LEU A 353 15.90 -18.02 3.21
N ASN A 354 15.77 -16.72 3.51
CA ASN A 354 15.79 -16.22 4.89
C ASN A 354 14.63 -16.79 5.72
N ALA A 355 13.42 -16.81 5.18
CA ALA A 355 12.25 -17.35 5.87
C ALA A 355 12.42 -18.84 6.19
N ASN A 356 12.86 -19.66 5.22
CA ASN A 356 13.08 -21.08 5.43
C ASN A 356 14.24 -21.35 6.37
N TYR A 357 15.33 -20.56 6.34
CA TYR A 357 16.42 -20.67 7.29
C TYR A 357 15.95 -20.46 8.74
N ILE A 358 15.16 -19.41 8.97
CA ILE A 358 14.60 -19.14 10.31
C ILE A 358 13.64 -20.24 10.71
N LYS A 359 12.72 -20.66 9.84
CA LYS A 359 11.77 -21.74 10.08
C LYS A 359 12.48 -23.03 10.51
N GLU A 360 13.48 -23.48 9.75
CA GLU A 360 14.26 -24.69 10.07
C GLU A 360 15.03 -24.56 11.38
N SER A 361 15.51 -23.36 11.71
CA SER A 361 16.20 -23.09 12.96
C SER A 361 15.29 -23.13 14.19
N LEU A 362 13.99 -22.93 14.01
CA LEU A 362 12.99 -22.84 15.09
C LEU A 362 12.15 -24.11 15.24
N LYS A 363 12.21 -25.06 14.32
CA LYS A 363 11.32 -26.24 14.28
C LYS A 363 11.32 -27.12 15.52
N ASP A 364 12.42 -27.13 16.27
CA ASP A 364 12.55 -27.92 17.52
C ASP A 364 12.06 -27.14 18.76
N ALA A 365 11.82 -25.83 18.63
CA ALA A 365 11.39 -24.94 19.71
C ALA A 365 9.94 -24.49 19.61
N TYR A 366 9.36 -24.51 18.40
CA TYR A 366 8.00 -24.08 18.12
C TYR A 366 7.26 -25.14 17.31
N GLU A 367 5.95 -25.19 17.50
CA GLU A 367 5.07 -25.98 16.64
C GLU A 367 4.96 -25.29 15.28
N LEU A 368 5.21 -26.03 14.21
CA LEU A 368 5.07 -25.57 12.84
C LEU A 368 3.96 -26.40 12.17
N PRO A 369 2.73 -25.86 12.08
CA PRO A 369 1.61 -26.61 11.53
C PRO A 369 1.82 -26.97 10.06
N ILE A 370 2.60 -26.16 9.33
CA ILE A 370 2.94 -26.40 7.92
C ILE A 370 4.46 -26.60 7.80
N THR A 371 4.85 -27.83 7.49
CA THR A 371 6.27 -28.24 7.45
C THR A 371 6.92 -28.03 6.07
N GLY A 372 6.13 -27.89 5.00
CA GLY A 372 6.63 -27.67 3.63
C GLY A 372 7.44 -26.37 3.46
N VAL A 373 8.06 -26.19 2.30
CA VAL A 373 8.78 -24.95 1.96
C VAL A 373 7.82 -23.77 1.93
N CYS A 374 8.12 -22.73 2.70
CA CYS A 374 7.41 -21.46 2.64
C CYS A 374 8.09 -20.48 1.67
N LYS A 375 7.42 -19.38 1.34
CA LYS A 375 7.99 -18.29 0.56
C LYS A 375 8.68 -17.28 1.49
N HIS A 376 8.14 -16.09 1.68
CA HIS A 376 8.79 -15.01 2.44
C HIS A 376 8.42 -14.97 3.93
N GLU A 377 7.48 -15.78 4.34
CA GLU A 377 6.98 -15.86 5.72
C GLU A 377 6.46 -17.27 6.02
N PHE A 378 6.24 -17.56 7.30
CA PHE A 378 5.65 -18.80 7.80
C PHE A 378 4.92 -18.52 9.13
N VAL A 379 4.04 -19.40 9.52
CA VAL A 379 3.29 -19.36 10.78
C VAL A 379 3.62 -20.57 11.64
#